data_eb526b4019b0b0667f888019fefc3625
#
_entry.id   eb526b4019b0b0667f888019fefc3625
#
_cell.length_a   1.000
_cell.length_b   1.000
_cell.length_c   1.000
_cell.angle_alpha   90.00
_cell.angle_beta   90.00
_cell.angle_gamma   90.00
#
_symmetry.space_group_name_H-M   'P 1'
#
loop_
_entity.id
_entity.type
_entity.pdbx_description
1 polymer ?
#
loop_
_entity_poly.entity_id
_entity_poly.type
_entity_poly.pdbx_seq_one_letter_code
_entity_poly.pdbx_strand_id
1 'polypeptide(L)'
;MASNNFVDYVKIHCASGKGGGGSAHFRREKYIPKGGPDGGDGGRGGHVILRGNKQLWTLLHLKFKKHIKAGHGLHGSSALKTGAEGKDEYIDVPLGTIVRDPETHEFLFEITDEGQEMVIQKGGRGGQGNDHFKSSTNQTPRFAQPGEDGAEGWKILELKVLADVGLVGFPNAGKSTLLSVVSAAKPEIGNYPFTTIKPNLGIVKYRGGRSYIMADIPGIIEDAHKGKGLGLRFLRHIERNSLLLFMIPADSDDINKEYAILLNELKLYNPELLHKDKILAISKSDMLDEELTEEIKLDLPKGIETIFISSVAQQGITELNDLVWNTLNDE
;
A
#
# COMPACT_ATOMS: atom_id res chain seq x y z
N MET A 1 -20.00 -8.80 16.78
CA MET A 1 -18.74 -9.23 16.13
C MET A 1 -18.14 -8.00 15.49
N ALA A 2 -17.05 -7.47 16.03
CA ALA A 2 -16.35 -6.34 15.42
C ALA A 2 -15.78 -6.81 14.08
N SER A 3 -16.23 -6.22 12.98
CA SER A 3 -15.68 -6.51 11.65
C SER A 3 -14.27 -5.95 11.62
N ASN A 4 -13.30 -6.81 11.44
CA ASN A 4 -11.90 -6.46 11.24
C ASN A 4 -11.81 -5.61 9.96
N ASN A 5 -11.72 -4.29 10.10
CA ASN A 5 -11.74 -3.34 8.97
C ASN A 5 -10.36 -3.15 8.31
N PHE A 6 -9.31 -3.72 8.91
CA PHE A 6 -7.97 -3.68 8.37
C PHE A 6 -7.60 -5.03 7.74
N VAL A 7 -7.23 -5.01 6.46
CA VAL A 7 -6.80 -6.18 5.70
C VAL A 7 -5.50 -5.83 4.99
N ASP A 8 -4.44 -6.49 5.39
CA ASP A 8 -3.06 -6.34 4.91
C ASP A 8 -2.63 -7.46 3.95
N TYR A 9 -3.41 -8.52 3.88
CA TYR A 9 -3.16 -9.68 3.04
C TYR A 9 -4.43 -10.11 2.34
N VAL A 10 -4.38 -10.26 1.03
CA VAL A 10 -5.48 -10.76 0.23
C VAL A 10 -4.97 -11.59 -0.95
N LYS A 11 -5.66 -12.68 -1.23
CA LYS A 11 -5.46 -13.47 -2.44
C LYS A 11 -6.58 -13.16 -3.41
N ILE A 12 -6.23 -12.67 -4.61
CA ILE A 12 -7.18 -12.31 -5.67
C ILE A 12 -6.93 -13.15 -6.92
N HIS A 13 -7.99 -13.44 -7.66
CA HIS A 13 -7.93 -14.08 -8.96
C HIS A 13 -8.08 -13.02 -10.05
N CYS A 14 -7.05 -12.86 -10.87
CA CYS A 14 -7.02 -11.91 -11.97
C CYS A 14 -7.14 -12.66 -13.28
N ALA A 15 -8.09 -12.27 -14.13
CA ALA A 15 -8.24 -12.77 -15.48
C ALA A 15 -8.23 -11.59 -16.46
N SER A 16 -7.23 -11.55 -17.33
CA SER A 16 -7.15 -10.55 -18.39
C SER A 16 -8.07 -10.92 -19.56
N GLY A 17 -8.30 -9.95 -20.43
CA GLY A 17 -9.16 -10.16 -21.60
C GLY A 17 -8.49 -10.99 -22.68
N LYS A 18 -9.26 -11.81 -23.37
CA LYS A 18 -8.87 -12.48 -24.62
C LYS A 18 -8.81 -11.45 -25.74
N GLY A 19 -7.83 -11.56 -26.66
CA GLY A 19 -7.80 -10.81 -27.90
C GLY A 19 -8.92 -11.23 -28.86
N GLY A 20 -9.46 -10.27 -29.58
CA GLY A 20 -10.41 -10.55 -30.66
C GLY A 20 -9.72 -11.25 -31.82
N GLY A 21 -10.41 -12.12 -32.53
CA GLY A 21 -9.90 -12.72 -33.76
C GLY A 21 -9.87 -11.72 -34.92
N GLY A 22 -8.90 -11.86 -35.81
CA GLY A 22 -8.90 -11.16 -37.10
C GLY A 22 -10.07 -11.61 -37.97
N SER A 23 -10.41 -10.79 -38.96
CA SER A 23 -11.47 -11.06 -39.93
C SER A 23 -10.90 -11.64 -41.22
N ALA A 24 -11.58 -12.68 -41.78
CA ALA A 24 -11.26 -13.22 -43.11
C ALA A 24 -12.22 -12.67 -44.20
N HIS A 25 -12.67 -11.44 -44.02
CA HIS A 25 -13.64 -10.81 -44.92
C HIS A 25 -12.98 -10.46 -46.26
N PHE A 26 -13.80 -10.49 -47.33
CA PHE A 26 -13.45 -10.05 -48.66
C PHE A 26 -14.36 -8.90 -49.09
N ARG A 27 -13.77 -7.90 -49.72
CA ARG A 27 -14.47 -6.74 -50.27
C ARG A 27 -15.55 -7.19 -51.27
N ARG A 28 -16.75 -6.73 -51.09
CA ARG A 28 -17.91 -6.99 -51.96
C ARG A 28 -18.60 -5.67 -52.27
N GLU A 29 -18.41 -5.19 -53.47
CA GLU A 29 -19.06 -3.94 -53.92
C GLU A 29 -19.76 -4.17 -55.25
N LYS A 30 -20.75 -3.32 -55.56
CA LYS A 30 -21.41 -3.30 -56.85
C LYS A 30 -20.39 -3.02 -57.93
N TYR A 31 -20.34 -3.85 -58.98
CA TYR A 31 -19.37 -3.80 -60.06
C TYR A 31 -17.90 -4.21 -59.76
N ILE A 32 -17.63 -4.74 -58.59
CA ILE A 32 -16.32 -5.32 -58.22
C ILE A 32 -16.51 -6.80 -57.87
N PRO A 33 -16.54 -7.71 -58.88
CA PRO A 33 -16.82 -9.13 -58.61
C PRO A 33 -15.68 -9.89 -57.92
N LYS A 34 -14.45 -9.35 -57.96
CA LYS A 34 -13.25 -9.94 -57.33
C LYS A 34 -12.61 -8.93 -56.40
N GLY A 35 -13.30 -8.56 -55.30
CA GLY A 35 -12.68 -7.77 -54.24
C GLY A 35 -11.58 -8.55 -53.54
N GLY A 36 -10.49 -7.91 -53.19
CA GLY A 36 -9.41 -8.53 -52.40
C GLY A 36 -9.76 -8.75 -50.93
N PRO A 37 -8.88 -9.38 -50.16
CA PRO A 37 -9.04 -9.49 -48.70
C PRO A 37 -9.07 -8.07 -48.10
N ASP A 38 -10.04 -7.82 -47.23
CA ASP A 38 -10.24 -6.56 -46.53
C ASP A 38 -10.65 -6.75 -45.05
N GLY A 39 -10.33 -7.92 -44.52
CA GLY A 39 -10.54 -8.22 -43.10
C GLY A 39 -9.59 -7.45 -42.20
N GLY A 40 -10.14 -6.75 -41.22
CA GLY A 40 -9.40 -6.01 -40.20
C GLY A 40 -8.93 -6.91 -39.06
N ASP A 41 -8.04 -6.37 -38.22
CA ASP A 41 -7.45 -7.05 -37.09
C ASP A 41 -8.43 -7.12 -35.91
N GLY A 42 -8.26 -8.09 -35.03
CA GLY A 42 -8.96 -8.12 -33.75
C GLY A 42 -8.39 -7.09 -32.76
N GLY A 43 -9.22 -6.63 -31.85
CA GLY A 43 -8.82 -5.75 -30.77
C GLY A 43 -8.02 -6.51 -29.69
N ARG A 44 -7.13 -5.84 -29.01
CA ARG A 44 -6.40 -6.35 -27.85
C ARG A 44 -7.39 -6.67 -26.71
N GLY A 45 -7.15 -7.72 -25.94
CA GLY A 45 -7.80 -7.95 -24.66
C GLY A 45 -7.33 -6.94 -23.60
N GLY A 46 -8.21 -6.58 -22.67
CA GLY A 46 -7.91 -5.66 -21.57
C GLY A 46 -6.89 -6.25 -20.60
N HIS A 47 -6.07 -5.41 -20.04
CA HIS A 47 -5.14 -5.73 -18.97
C HIS A 47 -5.82 -5.65 -17.59
N VAL A 48 -5.27 -6.35 -16.60
CA VAL A 48 -5.53 -6.08 -15.19
C VAL A 48 -4.33 -5.30 -14.64
N ILE A 49 -4.58 -4.12 -14.10
CA ILE A 49 -3.57 -3.13 -13.71
C ILE A 49 -3.77 -2.77 -12.25
N LEU A 50 -2.70 -2.82 -11.45
CA LEU A 50 -2.69 -2.22 -10.12
C LEU A 50 -2.29 -0.75 -10.23
N ARG A 51 -2.95 0.10 -9.44
CA ARG A 51 -2.64 1.53 -9.38
C ARG A 51 -2.51 1.98 -7.93
N GLY A 52 -1.40 2.66 -7.62
CA GLY A 52 -1.12 3.22 -6.30
C GLY A 52 -2.08 4.35 -5.93
N ASN A 53 -2.62 4.30 -4.72
CA ASN A 53 -3.55 5.32 -4.21
C ASN A 53 -3.24 5.62 -2.73
N LYS A 54 -2.73 6.82 -2.45
CA LYS A 54 -2.43 7.34 -1.10
C LYS A 54 -3.65 7.37 -0.16
N GLN A 55 -4.86 7.46 -0.72
CA GLN A 55 -6.08 7.55 0.10
C GLN A 55 -6.52 6.19 0.66
N LEU A 56 -5.95 5.11 0.14
CA LEU A 56 -6.19 3.77 0.62
C LEU A 56 -5.13 3.38 1.65
N TRP A 57 -5.56 2.78 2.74
CA TRP A 57 -4.72 2.30 3.83
C TRP A 57 -4.91 0.81 4.15
N THR A 58 -5.81 0.13 3.40
CA THR A 58 -6.14 -1.30 3.59
C THR A 58 -6.55 -1.94 2.28
N LEU A 59 -6.37 -3.25 2.18
CA LEU A 59 -6.86 -4.07 1.07
C LEU A 59 -8.30 -4.58 1.30
N LEU A 60 -9.04 -4.00 2.25
CA LEU A 60 -10.37 -4.47 2.67
C LEU A 60 -11.35 -4.62 1.50
N HIS A 61 -11.36 -3.67 0.56
CA HIS A 61 -12.25 -3.70 -0.61
C HIS A 61 -12.01 -4.94 -1.48
N LEU A 62 -10.77 -5.46 -1.52
CA LEU A 62 -10.41 -6.67 -2.28
C LEU A 62 -10.79 -7.96 -1.55
N LYS A 63 -11.00 -7.92 -0.23
CA LYS A 63 -11.53 -9.06 0.53
C LYS A 63 -12.89 -9.53 0.02
N PHE A 64 -13.69 -8.57 -0.46
CA PHE A 64 -15.04 -8.82 -0.98
C PHE A 64 -15.06 -8.95 -2.51
N LYS A 65 -14.10 -8.38 -3.23
CA LYS A 65 -13.97 -8.45 -4.70
C LYS A 65 -12.73 -9.28 -5.07
N LYS A 66 -12.80 -10.59 -4.86
CA LYS A 66 -11.66 -11.50 -5.09
C LYS A 66 -11.44 -11.88 -6.55
N HIS A 67 -12.45 -11.78 -7.40
CA HIS A 67 -12.39 -12.14 -8.81
C HIS A 67 -12.46 -10.87 -9.66
N ILE A 68 -11.41 -10.62 -10.40
CA ILE A 68 -11.21 -9.42 -11.19
C ILE A 68 -11.02 -9.85 -12.63
N LYS A 69 -11.83 -9.27 -13.54
CA LYS A 69 -11.84 -9.62 -14.95
C LYS A 69 -11.78 -8.37 -15.81
N ALA A 70 -10.84 -8.34 -16.74
CA ALA A 70 -10.77 -7.31 -17.77
C ALA A 70 -11.62 -7.67 -19.00
N GLY A 71 -11.90 -6.69 -19.86
CA GLY A 71 -12.72 -6.86 -21.05
C GLY A 71 -12.02 -7.65 -22.16
N HIS A 72 -12.80 -8.39 -22.95
CA HIS A 72 -12.28 -9.05 -24.16
C HIS A 72 -12.19 -8.06 -25.32
N GLY A 73 -11.21 -8.22 -26.19
CA GLY A 73 -11.14 -7.53 -27.47
C GLY A 73 -12.22 -8.03 -28.46
N LEU A 74 -12.73 -7.13 -29.26
CA LEU A 74 -13.70 -7.48 -30.30
C LEU A 74 -13.02 -7.99 -31.57
N HIS A 75 -13.73 -8.82 -32.31
CA HIS A 75 -13.27 -9.29 -33.60
C HIS A 75 -13.11 -8.14 -34.62
N GLY A 76 -12.13 -8.28 -35.50
CA GLY A 76 -12.00 -7.45 -36.67
C GLY A 76 -13.21 -7.57 -37.60
N SER A 77 -13.46 -6.56 -38.40
CA SER A 77 -14.59 -6.55 -39.33
C SER A 77 -14.14 -6.25 -40.76
N SER A 78 -15.10 -6.01 -41.66
CA SER A 78 -14.83 -5.64 -43.07
C SER A 78 -14.20 -4.24 -43.18
N ALA A 79 -13.68 -3.94 -44.37
CA ALA A 79 -13.07 -2.66 -44.73
C ALA A 79 -11.87 -2.28 -43.82
N LEU A 80 -11.05 -3.27 -43.47
CA LEU A 80 -9.84 -3.15 -42.61
C LEU A 80 -10.14 -2.56 -41.23
N LYS A 81 -11.39 -2.64 -40.74
CA LYS A 81 -11.74 -2.09 -39.43
C LYS A 81 -11.26 -3.03 -38.33
N THR A 82 -10.34 -2.51 -37.51
CA THR A 82 -9.86 -3.19 -36.33
C THR A 82 -10.99 -3.30 -35.28
N GLY A 83 -11.09 -4.42 -34.62
CA GLY A 83 -11.99 -4.63 -33.49
C GLY A 83 -11.62 -3.70 -32.34
N ALA A 84 -12.63 -3.26 -31.57
CA ALA A 84 -12.37 -2.44 -30.38
C ALA A 84 -11.54 -3.23 -29.34
N GLU A 85 -10.64 -2.52 -28.67
CA GLU A 85 -9.88 -3.08 -27.57
C GLU A 85 -10.76 -3.41 -26.37
N GLY A 86 -10.41 -4.46 -25.64
CA GLY A 86 -11.03 -4.79 -24.37
C GLY A 86 -10.67 -3.73 -23.31
N LYS A 87 -11.64 -3.40 -22.48
CA LYS A 87 -11.46 -2.44 -21.39
C LYS A 87 -10.48 -3.00 -20.36
N ASP A 88 -9.46 -2.21 -20.01
CA ASP A 88 -8.57 -2.50 -18.91
C ASP A 88 -9.30 -2.39 -17.56
N GLU A 89 -8.96 -3.24 -16.60
CA GLU A 89 -9.50 -3.20 -15.25
C GLU A 89 -8.44 -2.72 -14.29
N TYR A 90 -8.72 -1.60 -13.64
CA TYR A 90 -7.83 -0.98 -12.65
C TYR A 90 -8.22 -1.38 -11.24
N ILE A 91 -7.21 -1.72 -10.45
CA ILE A 91 -7.34 -2.05 -9.04
C ILE A 91 -6.53 -1.03 -8.27
N ASP A 92 -7.20 -0.14 -7.55
CA ASP A 92 -6.52 0.79 -6.65
C ASP A 92 -6.04 0.04 -5.41
N VAL A 93 -4.78 0.24 -5.05
CA VAL A 93 -4.15 -0.38 -3.88
C VAL A 93 -3.37 0.66 -3.08
N PRO A 94 -3.23 0.48 -1.76
CA PRO A 94 -2.38 1.34 -0.94
C PRO A 94 -0.93 1.33 -1.40
N LEU A 95 -0.19 2.41 -1.13
CA LEU A 95 1.25 2.44 -1.32
C LEU A 95 1.93 1.41 -0.41
N GLY A 96 3.04 0.83 -0.87
CA GLY A 96 3.70 -0.28 -0.18
C GLY A 96 3.02 -1.64 -0.37
N THR A 97 2.08 -1.76 -1.33
CA THR A 97 1.51 -3.06 -1.69
C THR A 97 2.51 -3.88 -2.49
N ILE A 98 2.86 -5.05 -1.97
CA ILE A 98 3.69 -6.05 -2.64
C ILE A 98 2.80 -7.07 -3.33
N VAL A 99 3.20 -7.44 -4.55
CA VAL A 99 2.58 -8.54 -5.30
C VAL A 99 3.50 -9.74 -5.29
N ARG A 100 2.95 -10.90 -4.93
CA ARG A 100 3.67 -12.18 -4.94
C ARG A 100 2.95 -13.22 -5.76
N ASP A 101 3.73 -14.15 -6.29
CA ASP A 101 3.18 -15.38 -6.86
C ASP A 101 2.64 -16.29 -5.74
N PRO A 102 1.45 -16.90 -5.90
CA PRO A 102 0.83 -17.70 -4.83
C PRO A 102 1.47 -19.08 -4.64
N GLU A 103 2.22 -19.59 -5.62
CA GLU A 103 2.82 -20.92 -5.57
C GLU A 103 4.28 -20.86 -5.10
N THR A 104 5.06 -19.94 -5.67
CA THR A 104 6.48 -19.79 -5.37
C THR A 104 6.74 -18.81 -4.22
N HIS A 105 5.75 -17.97 -3.84
CA HIS A 105 5.90 -16.83 -2.95
C HIS A 105 6.96 -15.81 -3.40
N GLU A 106 7.40 -15.89 -4.65
CA GLU A 106 8.34 -14.94 -5.22
C GLU A 106 7.76 -13.53 -5.28
N PHE A 107 8.62 -12.56 -5.00
CA PHE A 107 8.32 -11.15 -5.18
C PHE A 107 8.23 -10.84 -6.67
N LEU A 108 7.12 -10.26 -7.10
CA LEU A 108 6.93 -9.82 -8.49
C LEU A 108 7.26 -8.33 -8.64
N PHE A 109 6.58 -7.48 -7.89
CA PHE A 109 6.81 -6.03 -7.85
C PHE A 109 6.13 -5.41 -6.62
N GLU A 110 6.41 -4.12 -6.42
CA GLU A 110 5.85 -3.30 -5.35
C GLU A 110 5.28 -2.00 -5.93
N ILE A 111 4.20 -1.50 -5.35
CA ILE A 111 3.61 -0.20 -5.66
C ILE A 111 4.09 0.78 -4.58
N THR A 112 4.95 1.74 -4.95
CA THR A 112 5.56 2.71 -4.03
C THR A 112 5.02 4.12 -4.18
N ASP A 113 4.56 4.49 -5.37
CA ASP A 113 4.24 5.86 -5.70
C ASP A 113 2.75 6.04 -6.01
N GLU A 114 2.25 7.26 -5.73
CA GLU A 114 0.89 7.67 -6.10
C GLU A 114 0.71 7.64 -7.61
N GLY A 115 -0.36 6.99 -8.08
CA GLY A 115 -0.64 6.86 -9.50
C GLY A 115 0.28 5.90 -10.26
N GLN A 116 1.24 5.24 -9.60
CA GLN A 116 2.06 4.20 -10.23
C GLN A 116 1.17 3.07 -10.74
N GLU A 117 1.33 2.72 -12.02
CA GLU A 117 0.56 1.65 -12.65
C GLU A 117 1.46 0.47 -13.01
N MET A 118 1.05 -0.73 -12.59
CA MET A 118 1.76 -1.97 -12.89
C MET A 118 0.80 -3.03 -13.41
N VAL A 119 1.13 -3.61 -14.57
CA VAL A 119 0.31 -4.67 -15.20
C VAL A 119 0.53 -5.99 -14.45
N ILE A 120 -0.51 -6.49 -13.77
CA ILE A 120 -0.48 -7.78 -13.05
C ILE A 120 -0.83 -8.96 -13.95
N GLN A 121 -1.72 -8.73 -14.95
CA GLN A 121 -2.05 -9.72 -15.98
C GLN A 121 -2.22 -9.03 -17.34
N LYS A 122 -1.46 -9.50 -18.34
CA LYS A 122 -1.50 -8.96 -19.69
C LYS A 122 -2.65 -9.57 -20.49
N GLY A 123 -3.42 -8.73 -21.17
CA GLY A 123 -4.42 -9.16 -22.13
C GLY A 123 -3.82 -9.82 -23.37
N GLY A 124 -4.55 -10.74 -23.97
CA GLY A 124 -4.17 -11.41 -25.19
C GLY A 124 -4.12 -10.44 -26.37
N ARG A 125 -3.23 -10.67 -27.32
CA ARG A 125 -3.13 -9.87 -28.54
C ARG A 125 -4.32 -10.16 -29.47
N GLY A 126 -4.76 -9.14 -30.19
CA GLY A 126 -5.70 -9.32 -31.30
C GLY A 126 -5.06 -10.10 -32.45
N GLY A 127 -5.86 -10.97 -33.06
CA GLY A 127 -5.44 -11.72 -34.25
C GLY A 127 -5.40 -10.83 -35.49
N GLN A 128 -4.49 -11.11 -36.38
CA GLN A 128 -4.37 -10.39 -37.65
C GLN A 128 -5.46 -10.78 -38.65
N GLY A 129 -5.99 -9.80 -39.40
CA GLY A 129 -6.93 -10.00 -40.48
C GLY A 129 -6.29 -10.63 -41.72
N ASN A 130 -7.11 -11.12 -42.64
CA ASN A 130 -6.62 -11.81 -43.83
C ASN A 130 -5.79 -10.92 -44.77
N ASP A 131 -5.93 -9.60 -44.70
CA ASP A 131 -5.14 -8.67 -45.53
C ASP A 131 -3.62 -8.75 -45.21
N HIS A 132 -3.26 -9.03 -43.94
CA HIS A 132 -1.86 -9.20 -43.53
C HIS A 132 -1.19 -10.43 -44.14
N PHE A 133 -1.95 -11.44 -44.55
CA PHE A 133 -1.43 -12.69 -45.12
C PHE A 133 -1.35 -12.68 -46.64
N LYS A 134 -1.59 -11.55 -47.24
CA LYS A 134 -1.48 -11.30 -48.68
C LYS A 134 -0.03 -11.35 -49.13
N SER A 135 0.26 -12.14 -50.13
CA SER A 135 1.59 -12.27 -50.72
C SER A 135 1.50 -12.41 -52.23
N SER A 136 2.64 -12.36 -52.94
CA SER A 136 2.70 -12.57 -54.37
C SER A 136 2.19 -13.95 -54.82
N THR A 137 2.36 -14.95 -53.97
CA THR A 137 1.90 -16.34 -54.21
C THR A 137 0.49 -16.61 -53.66
N ASN A 138 0.03 -15.84 -52.65
CA ASN A 138 -1.30 -15.98 -52.11
C ASN A 138 -2.00 -14.59 -52.02
N GLN A 139 -2.62 -14.20 -53.11
CA GLN A 139 -3.30 -12.87 -53.21
C GLN A 139 -4.66 -12.83 -52.53
N THR A 140 -5.25 -13.99 -52.19
CA THR A 140 -6.59 -14.11 -51.63
C THR A 140 -6.64 -15.05 -50.44
N PRO A 141 -5.90 -14.75 -49.32
CA PRO A 141 -5.93 -15.59 -48.12
C PRO A 141 -7.33 -15.64 -47.51
N ARG A 142 -7.82 -16.85 -47.29
CA ARG A 142 -9.16 -17.12 -46.75
C ARG A 142 -9.16 -17.41 -45.25
N PHE A 143 -8.06 -17.12 -44.57
CA PHE A 143 -7.90 -17.31 -43.13
C PHE A 143 -7.47 -16.01 -42.48
N ALA A 144 -7.76 -15.89 -41.21
CA ALA A 144 -7.29 -14.85 -40.33
C ALA A 144 -6.77 -15.51 -39.04
N GLN A 145 -5.95 -14.77 -38.31
CA GLN A 145 -5.36 -15.26 -37.07
C GLN A 145 -6.41 -15.17 -35.93
N PRO A 146 -6.58 -16.21 -35.10
CA PRO A 146 -7.37 -16.10 -33.89
C PRO A 146 -6.69 -15.14 -32.91
N GLY A 147 -7.47 -14.50 -32.06
CA GLY A 147 -6.91 -13.73 -30.94
C GLY A 147 -6.24 -14.67 -29.91
N GLU A 148 -5.21 -14.17 -29.27
CA GLU A 148 -4.54 -14.88 -28.19
C GLU A 148 -5.43 -14.90 -26.93
N ASP A 149 -5.34 -15.97 -26.16
CA ASP A 149 -6.01 -16.05 -24.87
C ASP A 149 -5.38 -15.07 -23.87
N GLY A 150 -6.20 -14.54 -22.98
CA GLY A 150 -5.72 -13.73 -21.86
C GLY A 150 -5.02 -14.62 -20.82
N ALA A 151 -4.16 -14.00 -20.03
CA ALA A 151 -3.56 -14.65 -18.89
C ALA A 151 -4.49 -14.60 -17.68
N GLU A 152 -4.56 -15.70 -16.92
CA GLU A 152 -5.32 -15.74 -15.67
C GLU A 152 -4.54 -16.45 -14.57
N GLY A 153 -4.85 -16.13 -13.33
CA GLY A 153 -4.23 -16.77 -12.18
C GLY A 153 -4.45 -16.01 -10.88
N TRP A 154 -4.14 -16.70 -9.80
CA TRP A 154 -4.15 -16.13 -8.48
C TRP A 154 -2.91 -15.25 -8.26
N LYS A 155 -3.07 -14.19 -7.48
CA LYS A 155 -1.98 -13.34 -7.00
C LYS A 155 -2.20 -13.02 -5.53
N ILE A 156 -1.12 -12.87 -4.79
CA ILE A 156 -1.11 -12.44 -3.41
C ILE A 156 -0.76 -10.95 -3.40
N LEU A 157 -1.57 -10.17 -2.74
CA LEU A 157 -1.31 -8.78 -2.40
C LEU A 157 -1.05 -8.71 -0.90
N GLU A 158 0.07 -8.12 -0.53
CA GLU A 158 0.53 -7.97 0.85
C GLU A 158 0.95 -6.52 1.08
N LEU A 159 0.41 -5.89 2.12
CA LEU A 159 0.82 -4.56 2.54
C LEU A 159 2.10 -4.66 3.36
N LYS A 160 3.11 -3.92 2.93
CA LYS A 160 4.42 -3.87 3.61
C LYS A 160 4.52 -2.72 4.62
N VAL A 161 3.65 -1.73 4.51
CA VAL A 161 3.60 -0.58 5.42
C VAL A 161 2.75 -0.94 6.63
N LEU A 162 3.35 -0.86 7.81
CA LEU A 162 2.64 -1.09 9.06
C LEU A 162 1.99 0.18 9.61
N ALA A 163 2.68 1.32 9.54
CA ALA A 163 2.19 2.59 10.05
C ALA A 163 2.98 3.76 9.50
N ASP A 164 2.36 4.94 9.48
CA ASP A 164 3.02 6.21 9.15
C ASP A 164 3.83 6.71 10.36
N VAL A 165 3.32 6.45 11.58
CA VAL A 165 3.92 6.87 12.86
C VAL A 165 4.18 5.66 13.74
N GLY A 166 5.43 5.48 14.16
CA GLY A 166 5.83 4.47 15.14
C GLY A 166 5.95 5.05 16.55
N LEU A 167 5.23 4.48 17.53
CA LEU A 167 5.36 4.87 18.94
C LEU A 167 6.58 4.19 19.57
N VAL A 168 7.45 4.99 20.16
CA VAL A 168 8.68 4.56 20.84
C VAL A 168 8.66 5.05 22.29
N GLY A 169 8.87 4.18 23.26
CA GLY A 169 8.89 4.59 24.66
C GLY A 169 8.92 3.40 25.60
N PHE A 170 9.30 3.63 26.84
CA PHE A 170 9.36 2.59 27.89
C PHE A 170 7.97 1.99 28.19
N PRO A 171 7.91 0.82 28.84
CA PRO A 171 6.67 0.31 29.40
C PRO A 171 6.02 1.40 30.29
N ASN A 172 4.70 1.47 30.25
CA ASN A 172 3.91 2.46 31.00
C ASN A 172 4.12 3.94 30.61
N ALA A 173 4.84 4.26 29.54
CA ALA A 173 4.95 5.62 29.00
C ALA A 173 3.62 6.16 28.41
N GLY A 174 2.54 5.38 28.41
CA GLY A 174 1.22 5.80 27.93
C GLY A 174 0.96 5.55 26.45
N LYS A 175 1.81 4.80 25.73
CA LYS A 175 1.66 4.52 24.30
C LYS A 175 0.30 3.94 23.91
N SER A 176 -0.09 2.85 24.53
CA SER A 176 -1.36 2.19 24.22
C SER A 176 -2.58 3.03 24.65
N THR A 177 -2.44 3.86 25.70
CA THR A 177 -3.46 4.81 26.11
C THR A 177 -3.61 5.92 25.07
N LEU A 178 -2.51 6.52 24.60
CA LEU A 178 -2.53 7.49 23.52
C LEU A 178 -3.20 6.88 22.29
N LEU A 179 -2.76 5.71 21.85
CA LEU A 179 -3.30 5.04 20.68
C LEU A 179 -4.82 4.82 20.78
N SER A 180 -5.31 4.49 21.97
CA SER A 180 -6.76 4.29 22.20
C SER A 180 -7.57 5.58 22.16
N VAL A 181 -6.95 6.73 22.52
CA VAL A 181 -7.59 8.05 22.53
C VAL A 181 -7.63 8.68 21.15
N VAL A 182 -6.52 8.59 20.39
CA VAL A 182 -6.42 9.22 19.06
C VAL A 182 -7.06 8.38 17.96
N SER A 183 -7.23 7.08 18.18
CA SER A 183 -7.77 6.17 17.18
C SER A 183 -9.27 6.36 16.98
N ALA A 184 -9.69 6.48 15.70
CA ALA A 184 -11.10 6.60 15.30
C ALA A 184 -11.94 5.33 15.55
N ALA A 185 -11.28 4.20 15.74
CA ALA A 185 -11.86 2.90 16.10
C ALA A 185 -11.00 2.28 17.21
N LYS A 186 -11.51 1.28 17.91
CA LYS A 186 -10.67 0.53 18.88
C LYS A 186 -9.42 0.03 18.16
N PRO A 187 -8.22 0.28 18.72
CA PRO A 187 -6.98 -0.23 18.14
C PRO A 187 -7.09 -1.72 17.85
N GLU A 188 -6.67 -2.11 16.66
CA GLU A 188 -6.72 -3.51 16.24
C GLU A 188 -5.35 -4.15 16.41
N ILE A 189 -5.37 -5.38 16.93
CA ILE A 189 -4.17 -6.20 17.05
C ILE A 189 -3.90 -6.80 15.67
N GLY A 190 -2.82 -6.36 15.02
CA GLY A 190 -2.39 -6.90 13.73
C GLY A 190 -1.94 -8.36 13.87
N ASN A 191 -2.67 -9.30 13.26
CA ASN A 191 -2.26 -10.71 13.17
C ASN A 191 -1.37 -10.91 11.96
N TYR A 192 -0.09 -10.58 12.08
CA TYR A 192 0.89 -10.80 11.01
C TYR A 192 1.50 -12.20 11.14
N PRO A 193 1.40 -13.06 10.12
CA PRO A 193 1.90 -14.45 10.19
C PRO A 193 3.42 -14.55 10.42
N PHE A 194 4.12 -13.42 10.30
CA PHE A 194 5.57 -13.30 10.41
C PHE A 194 6.03 -12.53 11.65
N THR A 195 5.10 -12.09 12.53
CA THR A 195 5.44 -11.37 13.77
C THR A 195 5.25 -12.27 14.99
N THR A 196 6.27 -12.34 15.84
CA THR A 196 6.21 -13.00 17.14
C THR A 196 5.41 -12.14 18.14
N ILE A 197 5.45 -10.81 17.96
CA ILE A 197 4.75 -9.81 18.76
C ILE A 197 3.78 -9.07 17.85
N LYS A 198 2.54 -8.94 18.29
CA LYS A 198 1.45 -8.31 17.52
C LYS A 198 1.44 -6.80 17.80
N PRO A 199 1.68 -5.93 16.79
CA PRO A 199 1.55 -4.50 16.99
C PRO A 199 0.09 -4.11 17.17
N ASN A 200 -0.14 -3.08 17.98
CA ASN A 200 -1.44 -2.42 18.06
C ASN A 200 -1.45 -1.29 17.04
N LEU A 201 -2.39 -1.33 16.11
CA LEU A 201 -2.57 -0.30 15.08
C LEU A 201 -3.78 0.57 15.38
N GLY A 202 -3.63 1.87 15.26
CA GLY A 202 -4.71 2.84 15.37
C GLY A 202 -4.77 3.73 14.13
N ILE A 203 -5.97 3.91 13.60
CA ILE A 203 -6.23 4.86 12.51
C ILE A 203 -6.61 6.18 13.16
N VAL A 204 -5.78 7.18 12.96
CA VAL A 204 -6.00 8.53 13.46
C VAL A 204 -6.66 9.35 12.36
N LYS A 205 -7.88 9.85 12.64
CA LYS A 205 -8.57 10.77 11.73
C LYS A 205 -8.02 12.18 11.88
N TYR A 206 -7.74 12.82 10.76
CA TYR A 206 -7.33 14.20 10.68
C TYR A 206 -8.35 15.03 9.90
N ARG A 207 -8.21 16.35 9.93
CA ARG A 207 -9.14 17.32 9.31
C ARG A 207 -9.37 17.03 7.82
N GLY A 208 -10.56 17.30 7.32
CA GLY A 208 -10.90 17.13 5.91
C GLY A 208 -11.02 15.68 5.43
N GLY A 209 -11.30 14.73 6.34
CA GLY A 209 -11.46 13.31 5.99
C GLY A 209 -10.15 12.55 5.75
N ARG A 210 -9.03 13.19 6.05
CA ARG A 210 -7.69 12.58 5.99
C ARG A 210 -7.46 11.67 7.19
N SER A 211 -6.48 10.79 7.09
CA SER A 211 -6.11 9.88 8.18
C SER A 211 -4.67 9.39 8.00
N TYR A 212 -4.06 8.98 9.10
CA TYR A 212 -2.78 8.31 9.12
C TYR A 212 -2.82 7.13 10.10
N ILE A 213 -1.88 6.20 9.97
CA ILE A 213 -1.79 5.02 10.82
C ILE A 213 -0.70 5.22 11.86
N MET A 214 -1.06 5.00 13.12
CA MET A 214 -0.13 5.01 14.23
C MET A 214 0.00 3.59 14.80
N ALA A 215 1.21 3.14 15.05
CA ALA A 215 1.50 1.80 15.59
C ALA A 215 2.20 1.90 16.94
N ASP A 216 1.66 1.19 17.93
CA ASP A 216 2.39 0.83 19.15
C ASP A 216 3.17 -0.46 18.87
N ILE A 217 4.50 -0.35 18.89
CA ILE A 217 5.41 -1.44 18.58
C ILE A 217 5.99 -1.97 19.91
N PRO A 218 5.34 -2.99 20.52
CA PRO A 218 5.81 -3.57 21.76
C PRO A 218 7.19 -4.22 21.58
N GLY A 219 8.07 -4.10 22.54
CA GLY A 219 9.34 -4.85 22.57
C GLY A 219 10.51 -4.25 21.81
N ILE A 220 10.42 -2.99 21.33
CA ILE A 220 11.62 -2.29 20.83
C ILE A 220 12.65 -2.14 21.98
N ILE A 221 12.19 -2.02 23.21
CA ILE A 221 12.98 -1.66 24.38
C ILE A 221 13.29 -2.86 25.29
N GLU A 222 12.46 -3.91 25.25
CA GLU A 222 12.65 -5.09 26.06
C GLU A 222 13.41 -6.19 25.29
N ASP A 223 14.72 -6.32 25.49
CA ASP A 223 15.58 -7.42 25.01
C ASP A 223 15.79 -7.51 23.47
N ALA A 224 15.52 -6.47 22.70
CA ALA A 224 15.76 -6.48 21.24
C ALA A 224 17.24 -6.79 20.90
N HIS A 225 18.18 -6.31 21.71
CA HIS A 225 19.61 -6.54 21.55
C HIS A 225 20.07 -7.96 21.99
N LYS A 226 19.25 -8.71 22.74
CA LYS A 226 19.61 -10.07 23.22
C LYS A 226 19.26 -11.20 22.25
N GLY A 227 18.82 -10.89 21.04
CA GLY A 227 18.55 -11.90 20.01
C GLY A 227 17.29 -12.74 20.23
N LYS A 228 16.50 -12.48 21.28
CA LYS A 228 15.19 -13.09 21.55
C LYS A 228 14.02 -12.22 21.07
N GLY A 229 14.33 -11.06 20.50
CA GLY A 229 13.40 -10.08 20.01
C GLY A 229 12.83 -10.43 18.64
N LEU A 230 11.88 -9.64 18.23
CA LEU A 230 11.19 -9.55 16.94
C LEU A 230 12.00 -10.07 15.76
N GLY A 231 11.45 -11.02 15.01
CA GLY A 231 12.14 -11.57 13.86
C GLY A 231 12.54 -10.49 12.84
N LEU A 232 13.71 -10.64 12.21
CA LEU A 232 14.30 -9.73 11.22
C LEU A 232 13.32 -9.24 10.12
N ARG A 233 12.21 -9.96 9.90
CA ARG A 233 11.16 -9.57 8.93
C ARG A 233 10.24 -8.48 9.46
N PHE A 234 9.94 -8.46 10.77
CA PHE A 234 9.13 -7.42 11.39
C PHE A 234 9.86 -6.07 11.39
N LEU A 235 11.16 -6.12 11.49
CA LEU A 235 12.06 -4.97 11.54
C LEU A 235 12.07 -4.16 10.24
N ARG A 236 11.95 -4.83 9.09
CA ARG A 236 11.80 -4.19 7.78
C ARG A 236 10.52 -3.35 7.64
N HIS A 237 9.52 -3.60 8.47
CA HIS A 237 8.27 -2.84 8.43
C HIS A 237 8.36 -1.52 9.20
N ILE A 238 9.20 -1.47 10.26
CA ILE A 238 9.49 -0.22 10.98
C ILE A 238 10.38 0.70 10.14
N GLU A 239 11.23 0.14 9.29
CA GLU A 239 12.06 0.88 8.34
C GLU A 239 11.24 1.81 7.42
N ARG A 240 9.94 1.57 7.28
CA ARG A 240 9.04 2.35 6.42
C ARG A 240 8.09 3.30 7.13
N ASN A 241 8.11 3.37 8.46
CA ASN A 241 7.44 4.46 9.15
C ASN A 241 8.13 5.77 8.78
N SER A 242 7.36 6.78 8.41
CA SER A 242 7.92 8.10 8.05
C SER A 242 8.37 8.85 9.28
N LEU A 243 7.70 8.66 10.42
CA LEU A 243 7.90 9.42 11.66
C LEU A 243 8.01 8.50 12.88
N LEU A 244 8.87 8.85 13.83
CA LEU A 244 8.98 8.22 15.14
C LEU A 244 8.50 9.17 16.24
N LEU A 245 7.47 8.78 16.97
CA LEU A 245 6.95 9.51 18.12
C LEU A 245 7.50 8.90 19.41
N PHE A 246 8.49 9.58 20.01
CA PHE A 246 9.04 9.19 21.30
C PHE A 246 8.10 9.62 22.41
N MET A 247 7.82 8.72 23.34
CA MET A 247 6.96 9.00 24.49
C MET A 247 7.73 8.77 25.77
N ILE A 248 7.91 9.84 26.55
CA ILE A 248 8.52 9.82 27.87
C ILE A 248 7.53 10.39 28.87
N PRO A 249 7.25 9.71 29.98
CA PRO A 249 6.31 10.22 30.97
C PRO A 249 6.89 11.38 31.75
N ALA A 250 6.06 12.35 32.13
CA ALA A 250 6.47 13.55 32.89
C ALA A 250 6.97 13.23 34.31
N ASP A 251 6.60 12.04 34.84
CA ASP A 251 7.08 11.52 36.12
C ASP A 251 8.43 10.76 36.03
N SER A 252 9.14 10.91 34.90
CA SER A 252 10.50 10.38 34.74
C SER A 252 11.53 11.20 35.53
N ASP A 253 12.50 10.51 36.15
CA ASP A 253 13.60 11.16 36.89
C ASP A 253 14.55 11.97 36.00
N ASP A 254 14.73 11.57 34.73
CA ASP A 254 15.65 12.21 33.78
C ASP A 254 15.22 11.93 32.33
N ILE A 255 14.51 12.90 31.74
CA ILE A 255 13.96 12.82 30.38
C ILE A 255 15.08 12.71 29.34
N ASN A 256 16.18 13.45 29.51
CA ASN A 256 17.30 13.42 28.58
C ASN A 256 17.98 12.06 28.53
N LYS A 257 18.18 11.46 29.69
CA LYS A 257 18.79 10.12 29.81
C LYS A 257 17.88 9.05 29.22
N GLU A 258 16.58 9.10 29.50
CA GLU A 258 15.63 8.17 28.90
C GLU A 258 15.60 8.31 27.38
N TYR A 259 15.55 9.53 26.86
CA TYR A 259 15.61 9.79 25.43
C TYR A 259 16.88 9.25 24.78
N ALA A 260 18.04 9.46 25.43
CA ALA A 260 19.32 8.92 24.96
C ALA A 260 19.36 7.38 24.94
N ILE A 261 18.78 6.73 25.95
CA ILE A 261 18.64 5.26 25.99
C ILE A 261 17.77 4.78 24.83
N LEU A 262 16.62 5.40 24.58
CA LEU A 262 15.73 5.04 23.49
C LEU A 262 16.39 5.19 22.12
N LEU A 263 17.13 6.28 21.90
CA LEU A 263 17.91 6.49 20.68
C LEU A 263 18.99 5.43 20.50
N ASN A 264 19.70 5.07 21.58
CA ASN A 264 20.73 4.05 21.51
C ASN A 264 20.15 2.66 21.21
N GLU A 265 19.02 2.30 21.79
CA GLU A 265 18.31 1.06 21.48
C GLU A 265 17.87 1.00 19.99
N LEU A 266 17.33 2.10 19.46
CA LEU A 266 17.01 2.20 18.03
C LEU A 266 18.25 2.05 17.15
N LYS A 267 19.37 2.65 17.54
CA LYS A 267 20.66 2.55 16.83
C LYS A 267 21.18 1.12 16.81
N LEU A 268 21.13 0.42 17.94
CA LEU A 268 21.53 -0.98 18.05
C LEU A 268 20.65 -1.89 17.22
N TYR A 269 19.39 -1.50 17.07
CA TYR A 269 18.41 -2.22 16.34
C TYR A 269 18.54 -2.03 14.82
N ASN A 270 18.43 -0.80 14.32
CA ASN A 270 18.67 -0.39 12.95
C ASN A 270 19.11 1.07 12.88
N PRO A 271 20.38 1.33 12.53
CA PRO A 271 20.91 2.71 12.41
C PRO A 271 20.11 3.61 11.46
N GLU A 272 19.44 3.04 10.44
CA GLU A 272 18.65 3.82 9.47
C GLU A 272 17.45 4.53 10.11
N LEU A 273 16.93 3.99 11.23
CA LEU A 273 15.85 4.63 11.98
C LEU A 273 16.25 5.97 12.59
N LEU A 274 17.53 6.21 12.78
CA LEU A 274 18.03 7.48 13.29
C LEU A 274 17.93 8.64 12.29
N HIS A 275 17.76 8.35 11.00
CA HIS A 275 17.59 9.35 9.94
C HIS A 275 16.15 9.80 9.75
N LYS A 276 15.21 9.16 10.41
CA LYS A 276 13.78 9.49 10.33
C LYS A 276 13.45 10.73 11.15
N ASP A 277 12.36 11.40 10.77
CA ASP A 277 11.80 12.49 11.55
C ASP A 277 11.35 12.00 12.92
N LYS A 278 11.53 12.85 13.93
CA LYS A 278 11.30 12.52 15.33
C LYS A 278 10.54 13.63 16.03
N ILE A 279 9.55 13.23 16.80
CA ILE A 279 8.84 14.10 17.74
C ILE A 279 8.98 13.50 19.13
N LEU A 280 9.16 14.35 20.13
CA LEU A 280 9.18 13.96 21.54
C LEU A 280 7.87 14.40 22.21
N ALA A 281 7.10 13.45 22.69
CA ALA A 281 5.91 13.70 23.48
C ALA A 281 6.17 13.41 24.96
N ILE A 282 6.04 14.44 25.79
CA ILE A 282 6.03 14.30 27.25
C ILE A 282 4.63 13.94 27.67
N SER A 283 4.43 12.67 28.03
CA SER A 283 3.11 12.14 28.40
C SER A 283 2.80 12.37 29.87
N LYS A 284 1.55 12.19 30.29
CA LYS A 284 1.04 12.42 31.65
C LYS A 284 1.26 13.88 32.14
N SER A 285 1.17 14.85 31.24
CA SER A 285 1.37 16.26 31.57
C SER A 285 0.34 16.82 32.54
N ASP A 286 -0.76 16.12 32.77
CA ASP A 286 -1.77 16.42 33.79
C ASP A 286 -1.24 16.30 35.24
N MET A 287 -0.06 15.71 35.43
CA MET A 287 0.64 15.61 36.72
C MET A 287 1.54 16.80 37.00
N LEU A 288 1.79 17.66 36.00
CA LEU A 288 2.66 18.82 36.10
C LEU A 288 1.87 20.07 36.43
N ASP A 289 2.44 20.93 37.26
CA ASP A 289 2.02 22.32 37.39
C ASP A 289 2.79 23.22 36.38
N GLU A 290 2.44 24.49 36.33
CA GLU A 290 3.05 25.44 35.39
C GLU A 290 4.56 25.63 35.65
N GLU A 291 4.99 25.64 36.93
CA GLU A 291 6.38 25.85 37.33
C GLU A 291 7.25 24.65 36.88
N LEU A 292 6.81 23.44 37.17
CA LEU A 292 7.49 22.18 36.71
C LEU A 292 7.50 22.05 35.20
N THR A 293 6.42 22.47 34.52
CA THR A 293 6.39 22.45 33.06
C THR A 293 7.46 23.35 32.45
N GLU A 294 7.66 24.54 33.01
CA GLU A 294 8.70 25.49 32.54
C GLU A 294 10.11 24.95 32.88
N GLU A 295 10.30 24.36 34.04
CA GLU A 295 11.58 23.73 34.43
C GLU A 295 11.95 22.61 33.46
N ILE A 296 11.03 21.69 33.18
CA ILE A 296 11.23 20.59 32.21
C ILE A 296 11.55 21.13 30.82
N LYS A 297 10.85 22.17 30.35
CA LYS A 297 11.10 22.79 29.04
C LYS A 297 12.56 23.29 28.89
N LEU A 298 13.17 23.81 29.97
CA LEU A 298 14.55 24.26 29.95
C LEU A 298 15.56 23.13 29.82
N ASP A 299 15.21 21.94 30.29
CA ASP A 299 16.08 20.76 30.33
C ASP A 299 15.83 19.78 29.16
N LEU A 300 14.93 20.10 28.23
CA LEU A 300 14.61 19.21 27.10
C LEU A 300 15.76 19.06 26.10
N PRO A 301 15.84 17.90 25.41
CA PRO A 301 16.83 17.67 24.36
C PRO A 301 16.70 18.72 23.25
N LYS A 302 17.82 19.33 22.87
CA LYS A 302 17.84 20.36 21.82
C LYS A 302 17.76 19.73 20.43
N GLY A 303 17.02 20.37 19.52
CA GLY A 303 16.94 19.97 18.11
C GLY A 303 15.91 18.89 17.79
N ILE A 304 14.98 18.66 18.72
CA ILE A 304 13.78 17.83 18.50
C ILE A 304 12.53 18.63 18.86
N GLU A 305 11.51 18.52 18.03
CA GLU A 305 10.20 19.09 18.35
C GLU A 305 9.56 18.34 19.52
N THR A 306 9.19 19.11 20.56
CA THR A 306 8.65 18.54 21.80
C THR A 306 7.26 19.06 22.08
N ILE A 307 6.39 18.17 22.54
CA ILE A 307 5.01 18.48 22.90
C ILE A 307 4.63 17.80 24.23
N PHE A 308 3.86 18.53 25.05
CA PHE A 308 3.30 18.00 26.30
C PHE A 308 1.88 17.51 26.05
N ILE A 309 1.59 16.26 26.47
CA ILE A 309 0.29 15.63 26.25
C ILE A 309 -0.21 14.92 27.50
N SER A 310 -1.52 14.94 27.68
CA SER A 310 -2.22 14.03 28.58
C SER A 310 -3.31 13.28 27.82
N SER A 311 -3.12 12.00 27.64
CA SER A 311 -4.13 11.13 27.00
C SER A 311 -5.37 10.99 27.89
N VAL A 312 -5.22 11.04 29.21
CA VAL A 312 -6.33 10.92 30.17
C VAL A 312 -7.14 12.21 30.24
N ALA A 313 -6.48 13.38 30.35
CA ALA A 313 -7.12 14.67 30.37
C ALA A 313 -7.45 15.23 28.97
N GLN A 314 -7.04 14.52 27.90
CA GLN A 314 -7.18 14.93 26.50
C GLN A 314 -6.54 16.28 26.17
N GLN A 315 -5.47 16.64 26.88
CA GLN A 315 -4.71 17.87 26.67
C GLN A 315 -3.58 17.66 25.67
N GLY A 316 -3.33 18.63 24.78
CA GLY A 316 -2.27 18.59 23.78
C GLY A 316 -2.48 17.56 22.64
N ILE A 317 -3.60 16.84 22.62
CA ILE A 317 -3.85 15.77 21.61
C ILE A 317 -4.13 16.36 20.23
N THR A 318 -4.85 17.45 20.14
CA THR A 318 -5.13 18.14 18.86
C THR A 318 -3.86 18.70 18.26
N GLU A 319 -3.07 19.37 19.08
CA GLU A 319 -1.76 19.94 18.74
C GLU A 319 -0.78 18.84 18.30
N LEU A 320 -0.76 17.71 19.00
CA LEU A 320 0.03 16.55 18.61
C LEU A 320 -0.38 16.05 17.22
N ASN A 321 -1.68 15.92 16.95
CA ASN A 321 -2.16 15.46 15.65
C ASN A 321 -1.81 16.46 14.52
N ASP A 322 -1.88 17.77 14.79
CA ASP A 322 -1.48 18.81 13.85
C ASP A 322 0.03 18.74 13.59
N LEU A 323 0.85 18.58 14.63
CA LEU A 323 2.30 18.46 14.53
C LEU A 323 2.71 17.21 13.71
N VAL A 324 2.16 16.07 14.07
CA VAL A 324 2.40 14.79 13.35
C VAL A 324 2.00 14.92 11.89
N TRP A 325 0.82 15.51 11.61
CA TRP A 325 0.36 15.66 10.24
C TRP A 325 1.27 16.56 9.40
N ASN A 326 1.72 17.69 9.97
CA ASN A 326 2.63 18.60 9.28
C ASN A 326 3.96 17.90 8.99
N THR A 327 4.59 17.26 9.97
CA THR A 327 5.85 16.53 9.79
C THR A 327 5.74 15.40 8.76
N LEU A 328 4.59 14.72 8.65
CA LEU A 328 4.39 13.67 7.64
C LEU A 328 4.19 14.21 6.21
N ASN A 329 3.86 15.50 6.05
CA ASN A 329 3.52 16.11 4.76
C ASN A 329 4.39 17.34 4.43
N ASP A 330 5.33 17.72 5.28
CA ASP A 330 6.36 18.69 4.97
C ASP A 330 7.37 18.00 4.01
N GLU A 331 7.30 18.37 2.69
CA GLU A 331 8.29 18.06 1.66
C GLU A 331 9.34 19.17 1.56
#